data_35af7ad25978c0c5fcceec64812dbbd1
#
_entry.id   35af7ad25978c0c5fcceec64812dbbd1
#
_cell.length_a   1.000
_cell.length_b   1.000
_cell.length_c   1.000
_cell.angle_alpha   90.00
_cell.angle_beta   90.00
_cell.angle_gamma   90.00
#
_symmetry.space_group_name_H-M   'P 1'
#
loop_
_entity.id
_entity.type
_entity.pdbx_description
1 polymer ?
#
loop_
_entity_poly.entity_id
_entity_poly.type
_entity_poly.pdbx_seq_one_letter_code
_entity_poly.pdbx_strand_id
1 'polypeptide(L)'
;ARNRNAASGLGTDYLSLRMPQETRDYVPKLQAIENIIANPGKYGIVLPNIPDQPYFEEVAKNEDIDVSVIVKLAGISMEEFKVLNPAPNRQVLLAQHRPRVLLPKNKVAQYKKNLNNYKGEKSQWQGYTPNAGESMASIAQRYGISLEQLKSLNGYGRSQNVALSSRTLIVPRLGI
;
A
#
# COMPACT_ATOMS: atom_id res chain seq x y z
N ALA A 1 23.11 -1.44 -26.94
CA ALA A 1 23.64 -0.32 -27.76
C ALA A 1 25.14 -0.11 -27.51
N ARG A 2 25.58 0.13 -26.25
CA ARG A 2 26.98 0.44 -25.91
C ARG A 2 28.00 -0.59 -26.45
N ASN A 3 27.79 -1.88 -26.16
CA ASN A 3 28.72 -2.93 -26.60
C ASN A 3 28.78 -3.05 -28.12
N ARG A 4 27.68 -2.80 -28.83
CA ARG A 4 27.66 -2.80 -30.30
C ARG A 4 28.49 -1.64 -30.86
N ASN A 5 28.30 -0.44 -30.33
CA ASN A 5 29.07 0.73 -30.73
C ASN A 5 30.57 0.52 -30.47
N ALA A 6 30.93 0.04 -29.27
CA ALA A 6 32.33 -0.28 -28.95
C ALA A 6 32.95 -1.26 -29.92
N ALA A 7 32.26 -2.35 -30.28
CA ALA A 7 32.74 -3.32 -31.27
C ALA A 7 32.89 -2.75 -32.68
N SER A 8 32.18 -1.66 -32.99
CA SER A 8 32.22 -0.97 -34.29
C SER A 8 33.09 0.31 -34.26
N GLY A 9 33.83 0.58 -33.20
CA GLY A 9 34.68 1.77 -33.06
C GLY A 9 33.89 3.09 -32.98
N LEU A 10 32.59 3.02 -32.69
CA LEU A 10 31.70 4.18 -32.56
C LEU A 10 31.69 4.72 -31.13
N GLY A 11 31.27 5.98 -30.96
CA GLY A 11 31.11 6.60 -29.64
C GLY A 11 30.21 5.80 -28.72
N THR A 12 30.58 5.69 -27.44
CA THR A 12 29.84 4.94 -26.42
C THR A 12 29.19 5.82 -25.35
N ASP A 13 29.27 7.14 -25.54
CA ASP A 13 28.54 8.11 -24.74
C ASP A 13 27.02 8.08 -25.04
N TYR A 14 26.23 8.66 -24.16
CA TYR A 14 24.78 8.63 -24.24
C TYR A 14 24.21 9.14 -25.58
N LEU A 15 24.79 10.21 -26.13
CA LEU A 15 24.31 10.84 -27.35
C LEU A 15 24.66 10.03 -28.60
N SER A 16 25.75 9.27 -28.57
CA SER A 16 26.23 8.41 -29.65
C SER A 16 25.48 7.07 -29.76
N LEU A 17 24.70 6.71 -28.70
CA LEU A 17 23.96 5.45 -28.69
C LEU A 17 22.66 5.53 -29.50
N ARG A 18 22.43 4.52 -30.34
CA ARG A 18 21.13 4.34 -31.03
C ARG A 18 20.14 3.73 -30.03
N MET A 19 19.22 4.55 -29.55
CA MET A 19 18.19 4.21 -28.58
C MET A 19 16.81 4.68 -29.07
N PRO A 20 15.70 4.14 -28.54
CA PRO A 20 14.36 4.68 -28.75
C PRO A 20 14.30 6.18 -28.41
N GLN A 21 13.47 6.94 -29.11
CA GLN A 21 13.36 8.39 -28.91
C GLN A 21 13.07 8.77 -27.45
N GLU A 22 12.15 8.06 -26.81
CA GLU A 22 11.82 8.25 -25.38
C GLU A 22 13.08 8.19 -24.49
N THR A 23 13.93 7.17 -24.71
CA THR A 23 15.18 7.01 -23.95
C THR A 23 16.16 8.12 -24.26
N ARG A 24 16.28 8.56 -25.51
CA ARG A 24 17.18 9.66 -25.91
C ARG A 24 16.77 11.00 -25.32
N ASP A 25 15.47 11.21 -25.10
CA ASP A 25 14.95 12.46 -24.55
C ASP A 25 15.05 12.54 -23.02
N TYR A 26 15.40 11.43 -22.35
CA TYR A 26 15.41 11.37 -20.90
C TYR A 26 16.41 12.36 -20.26
N VAL A 27 17.66 12.35 -20.71
CA VAL A 27 18.70 13.24 -20.18
C VAL A 27 18.39 14.71 -20.46
N PRO A 28 18.05 15.13 -21.70
CA PRO A 28 17.64 16.51 -21.97
C PRO A 28 16.43 16.96 -21.13
N LYS A 29 15.43 16.10 -20.93
CA LYS A 29 14.27 16.42 -20.09
C LYS A 29 14.66 16.61 -18.62
N LEU A 30 15.52 15.75 -18.07
CA LEU A 30 16.02 15.92 -16.70
C LEU A 30 16.78 17.22 -16.55
N GLN A 31 17.67 17.55 -17.51
CA GLN A 31 18.42 18.79 -17.48
C GLN A 31 17.49 20.03 -17.56
N ALA A 32 16.43 19.95 -18.37
CA ALA A 32 15.45 21.03 -18.46
C ALA A 32 14.71 21.23 -17.13
N ILE A 33 14.30 20.13 -16.46
CA ILE A 33 13.65 20.19 -15.15
C ILE A 33 14.61 20.76 -14.10
N GLU A 34 15.86 20.31 -14.07
CA GLU A 34 16.89 20.82 -13.17
C GLU A 34 17.06 22.34 -13.33
N ASN A 35 17.17 22.83 -14.56
CA ASN A 35 17.29 24.25 -14.86
C ASN A 35 16.06 25.06 -14.41
N ILE A 36 14.86 24.50 -14.58
CA ILE A 36 13.60 25.13 -14.13
C ILE A 36 13.56 25.22 -12.61
N ILE A 37 13.90 24.12 -11.91
CA ILE A 37 13.89 24.08 -10.44
C ILE A 37 14.95 25.02 -9.86
N ALA A 38 16.14 25.06 -10.47
CA ALA A 38 17.23 25.95 -10.02
C ALA A 38 16.88 27.43 -10.17
N ASN A 39 16.15 27.83 -11.22
CA ASN A 39 15.81 29.22 -11.53
C ASN A 39 14.35 29.36 -12.00
N PRO A 40 13.36 29.06 -11.17
CA PRO A 40 11.95 28.99 -11.60
C PRO A 40 11.43 30.33 -12.11
N GLY A 41 11.84 31.44 -11.52
CA GLY A 41 11.46 32.79 -11.95
C GLY A 41 11.84 33.13 -13.38
N LYS A 42 12.97 32.60 -13.90
CA LYS A 42 13.37 32.75 -15.30
C LYS A 42 12.38 32.15 -16.29
N TYR A 43 11.62 31.17 -15.87
CA TYR A 43 10.63 30.45 -16.65
C TYR A 43 9.19 30.85 -16.30
N GLY A 44 8.99 31.91 -15.50
CA GLY A 44 7.67 32.36 -15.06
C GLY A 44 6.95 31.37 -14.14
N ILE A 45 7.70 30.48 -13.49
CA ILE A 45 7.16 29.43 -12.60
C ILE A 45 7.35 29.86 -11.15
N VAL A 46 6.31 29.66 -10.34
CA VAL A 46 6.38 29.77 -8.88
C VAL A 46 6.30 28.36 -8.32
N LEU A 47 7.37 27.89 -7.69
CA LEU A 47 7.38 26.60 -7.01
C LEU A 47 6.64 26.71 -5.67
N PRO A 48 5.82 25.72 -5.31
CA PRO A 48 5.21 25.67 -4.00
C PRO A 48 6.28 25.51 -2.92
N ASN A 49 6.08 26.20 -1.79
CA ASN A 49 6.93 25.98 -0.62
C ASN A 49 6.60 24.64 0.02
N ILE A 50 7.38 23.63 -0.28
CA ILE A 50 7.23 22.28 0.30
C ILE A 50 8.21 22.21 1.49
N PRO A 51 7.70 22.06 2.74
CA PRO A 51 8.56 21.90 3.90
C PRO A 51 9.44 20.64 3.76
N ASP A 52 10.73 20.75 4.11
CA ASP A 52 11.65 19.61 4.19
C ASP A 52 11.34 18.76 5.44
N GLN A 53 10.14 18.16 5.45
CA GLN A 53 9.67 17.29 6.51
C GLN A 53 8.85 16.15 5.92
N PRO A 54 8.94 14.94 6.51
CA PRO A 54 8.08 13.84 6.10
C PRO A 54 6.60 14.22 6.24
N TYR A 55 5.83 14.01 5.19
CA TYR A 55 4.38 14.21 5.21
C TYR A 55 3.67 13.20 6.12
N PHE A 56 4.22 12.01 6.24
CA PHE A 56 3.64 10.88 6.98
C PHE A 56 4.60 10.33 8.05
N GLU A 57 4.03 9.58 8.97
CA GLU A 57 4.73 8.85 10.02
C GLU A 57 4.20 7.41 10.08
N GLU A 58 5.08 6.46 10.39
CA GLU A 58 4.68 5.08 10.66
C GLU A 58 4.11 4.96 12.07
N VAL A 59 2.90 4.42 12.16
CA VAL A 59 2.25 4.13 13.44
C VAL A 59 2.15 2.63 13.64
N ALA A 60 2.72 2.13 14.74
CA ALA A 60 2.60 0.74 15.11
C ALA A 60 1.16 0.40 15.55
N LYS A 61 0.71 -0.81 15.22
CA LYS A 61 -0.54 -1.37 15.70
C LYS A 61 -0.32 -2.79 16.22
N ASN A 62 -0.87 -3.10 17.37
CA ASN A 62 -0.67 -4.38 18.06
C ASN A 62 -1.88 -5.31 17.96
N GLU A 63 -2.95 -4.85 17.31
CA GLU A 63 -4.21 -5.57 17.19
C GLU A 63 -4.73 -5.48 15.75
N ASP A 64 -5.62 -6.42 15.41
CA ASP A 64 -6.37 -6.37 14.16
C ASP A 64 -7.31 -5.18 14.22
N ILE A 65 -7.32 -4.39 13.14
CA ILE A 65 -8.12 -3.17 13.07
C ILE A 65 -8.66 -2.95 11.66
N ASP A 66 -9.92 -2.58 11.57
CA ASP A 66 -10.55 -2.25 10.31
C ASP A 66 -10.02 -0.91 9.78
N VAL A 67 -9.81 -0.85 8.47
CA VAL A 67 -9.34 0.38 7.81
C VAL A 67 -10.31 1.53 8.07
N SER A 68 -11.61 1.28 8.09
CA SER A 68 -12.64 2.27 8.40
C SER A 68 -12.48 2.87 9.81
N VAL A 69 -12.08 2.04 10.78
CA VAL A 69 -11.81 2.51 12.16
C VAL A 69 -10.56 3.38 12.19
N ILE A 70 -9.48 2.99 11.49
CA ILE A 70 -8.27 3.82 11.41
C ILE A 70 -8.59 5.19 10.81
N VAL A 71 -9.26 5.21 9.68
CA VAL A 71 -9.66 6.42 8.95
C VAL A 71 -10.50 7.35 9.83
N LYS A 72 -11.51 6.78 10.52
CA LYS A 72 -12.34 7.51 11.49
C LYS A 72 -11.54 8.11 12.64
N LEU A 73 -10.67 7.30 13.27
CA LEU A 73 -9.87 7.74 14.42
C LEU A 73 -8.80 8.76 14.04
N ALA A 74 -8.22 8.65 12.86
CA ALA A 74 -7.25 9.61 12.34
C ALA A 74 -7.91 10.90 11.81
N GLY A 75 -9.20 10.86 11.48
CA GLY A 75 -9.91 11.99 10.86
C GLY A 75 -9.35 12.34 9.48
N ILE A 76 -9.12 11.31 8.65
CA ILE A 76 -8.66 11.42 7.25
C ILE A 76 -9.69 10.79 6.31
N SER A 77 -9.55 11.02 5.01
CA SER A 77 -10.39 10.34 4.02
C SER A 77 -9.86 8.93 3.71
N MET A 78 -10.75 8.07 3.18
CA MET A 78 -10.35 6.75 2.70
C MET A 78 -9.36 6.85 1.52
N GLU A 79 -9.49 7.87 0.70
CA GLU A 79 -8.60 8.14 -0.43
C GLU A 79 -7.21 8.50 0.05
N GLU A 80 -7.10 9.42 1.01
CA GLU A 80 -5.83 9.80 1.62
C GLU A 80 -5.15 8.59 2.29
N PHE A 81 -5.93 7.76 2.99
CA PHE A 81 -5.41 6.52 3.58
C PHE A 81 -4.85 5.58 2.51
N LYS A 82 -5.56 5.37 1.41
CA LYS A 82 -5.13 4.49 0.31
C LYS A 82 -3.90 4.99 -0.42
N VAL A 83 -3.75 6.31 -0.59
CA VAL A 83 -2.55 6.92 -1.18
C VAL A 83 -1.31 6.61 -0.33
N LEU A 84 -1.41 6.74 0.99
CA LEU A 84 -0.30 6.43 1.90
C LEU A 84 -0.08 4.93 2.08
N ASN A 85 -1.14 4.14 1.98
CA ASN A 85 -1.13 2.69 2.21
C ASN A 85 -1.67 1.93 0.98
N PRO A 86 -1.00 1.94 -0.18
CA PRO A 86 -1.57 1.41 -1.43
C PRO A 86 -1.72 -0.12 -1.46
N ALA A 87 -0.98 -0.82 -0.62
CA ALA A 87 -0.94 -2.28 -0.67
C ALA A 87 -2.09 -3.04 0.03
N PRO A 88 -2.88 -2.52 0.99
CA PRO A 88 -4.02 -3.25 1.52
C PRO A 88 -5.26 -3.08 0.66
N ASN A 89 -5.54 -4.10 -0.15
CA ASN A 89 -6.85 -4.27 -0.81
C ASN A 89 -7.89 -4.92 0.14
N ARG A 90 -7.62 -4.92 1.45
CA ARG A 90 -8.43 -5.60 2.46
C ARG A 90 -9.06 -4.59 3.40
N GLN A 91 -10.26 -4.90 3.87
CA GLN A 91 -11.00 -4.05 4.81
C GLN A 91 -10.41 -4.06 6.23
N VAL A 92 -9.64 -5.10 6.56
CA VAL A 92 -8.98 -5.26 7.87
C VAL A 92 -7.46 -5.40 7.71
N LEU A 93 -6.72 -4.79 8.60
CA LEU A 93 -5.28 -4.94 8.73
C LEU A 93 -4.96 -5.86 9.91
N LEU A 94 -4.52 -7.07 9.61
CA LEU A 94 -4.07 -8.02 10.62
C LEU A 94 -2.75 -7.58 11.24
N ALA A 95 -2.65 -7.61 12.56
CA ALA A 95 -1.46 -7.17 13.29
C ALA A 95 -0.21 -7.95 12.88
N GLN A 96 -0.34 -9.27 12.76
CA GLN A 96 0.77 -10.17 12.40
C GLN A 96 1.34 -9.95 11.00
N HIS A 97 0.53 -9.44 10.04
CA HIS A 97 0.97 -9.23 8.66
C HIS A 97 1.37 -7.79 8.35
N ARG A 98 0.83 -6.85 9.10
CA ARG A 98 1.11 -5.43 8.94
C ARG A 98 1.10 -4.74 10.29
N PRO A 99 2.24 -4.78 10.99
CA PRO A 99 2.34 -4.18 12.31
C PRO A 99 2.34 -2.65 12.28
N ARG A 100 2.36 -2.02 11.10
CA ARG A 100 2.45 -0.56 10.94
C ARG A 100 1.52 -0.05 9.87
N VAL A 101 1.09 1.20 10.02
CA VAL A 101 0.33 1.98 9.03
C VAL A 101 0.96 3.35 8.88
N LEU A 102 0.84 3.93 7.69
CA LEU A 102 1.28 5.29 7.40
C LEU A 102 0.11 6.24 7.60
N LEU A 103 0.30 7.26 8.41
CA LEU A 103 -0.68 8.33 8.63
C LEU A 103 -0.02 9.70 8.42
N PRO A 104 -0.77 10.73 7.97
CA PRO A 104 -0.25 12.09 7.93
C PRO A 104 0.31 12.49 9.30
N LYS A 105 1.50 13.06 9.33
CA LYS A 105 2.22 13.40 10.57
C LYS A 105 1.38 14.26 11.52
N ASN A 106 0.65 15.22 10.98
CA ASN A 106 -0.25 16.10 11.74
C ASN A 106 -1.50 15.39 12.31
N LYS A 107 -1.78 14.14 11.89
CA LYS A 107 -2.92 13.34 12.36
C LYS A 107 -2.53 12.25 13.37
N VAL A 108 -1.25 11.96 13.51
CA VAL A 108 -0.77 10.87 14.37
C VAL A 108 -1.14 11.09 15.84
N ALA A 109 -0.96 12.30 16.37
CA ALA A 109 -1.31 12.61 17.75
C ALA A 109 -2.81 12.44 18.00
N GLN A 110 -3.66 12.93 17.09
CA GLN A 110 -5.10 12.76 17.15
C GLN A 110 -5.48 11.27 17.11
N TYR A 111 -4.92 10.51 16.17
CA TYR A 111 -5.16 9.07 16.06
C TYR A 111 -4.82 8.33 17.34
N LYS A 112 -3.62 8.53 17.90
CA LYS A 112 -3.18 7.89 19.15
C LYS A 112 -4.11 8.22 20.32
N LYS A 113 -4.50 9.49 20.47
CA LYS A 113 -5.46 9.94 21.51
C LYS A 113 -6.82 9.25 21.33
N ASN A 114 -7.34 9.27 20.10
CA ASN A 114 -8.64 8.68 19.83
C ASN A 114 -8.62 7.15 19.99
N LEU A 115 -7.54 6.47 19.59
CA LEU A 115 -7.37 5.03 19.73
C LEU A 115 -7.35 4.60 21.22
N ASN A 116 -6.65 5.35 22.08
CA ASN A 116 -6.59 5.07 23.52
C ASN A 116 -7.97 5.21 24.20
N ASN A 117 -8.81 6.12 23.69
CA ASN A 117 -10.14 6.37 24.24
C ASN A 117 -11.25 5.55 23.52
N TYR A 118 -10.87 4.80 22.48
CA TYR A 118 -11.84 4.06 21.68
C TYR A 118 -12.30 2.80 22.40
N LYS A 119 -13.59 2.77 22.77
CA LYS A 119 -14.22 1.63 23.45
C LYS A 119 -15.04 0.73 22.51
N GLY A 120 -15.09 1.08 21.23
CA GLY A 120 -15.77 0.26 20.23
C GLY A 120 -14.89 -0.91 19.77
N GLU A 121 -15.49 -1.79 19.00
CA GLU A 121 -14.75 -2.88 18.36
C GLU A 121 -13.80 -2.34 17.29
N LYS A 122 -12.54 -2.73 17.38
CA LYS A 122 -11.52 -2.31 16.42
C LYS A 122 -11.63 -3.07 15.10
N SER A 123 -12.09 -4.30 15.13
CA SER A 123 -12.37 -5.10 13.94
C SER A 123 -13.42 -6.18 14.22
N GLN A 124 -14.32 -6.36 13.28
CA GLN A 124 -15.25 -7.52 13.23
C GLN A 124 -14.59 -8.75 12.62
N TRP A 125 -13.35 -8.66 12.19
CA TRP A 125 -12.61 -9.69 11.48
C TRP A 125 -11.39 -10.12 12.27
N GLN A 126 -10.93 -11.34 12.02
CA GLN A 126 -9.70 -11.89 12.58
C GLN A 126 -8.94 -12.71 11.55
N GLY A 127 -7.64 -12.92 11.80
CA GLY A 127 -6.83 -13.84 11.03
C GLY A 127 -7.04 -15.28 11.48
N TYR A 128 -7.22 -16.19 10.53
CA TYR A 128 -7.27 -17.62 10.74
C TYR A 128 -6.26 -18.32 9.84
N THR A 129 -5.39 -19.14 10.41
CA THR A 129 -4.46 -19.97 9.65
C THR A 129 -5.04 -21.39 9.51
N PRO A 130 -5.42 -21.81 8.30
CA PRO A 130 -6.01 -23.11 8.07
C PRO A 130 -5.05 -24.27 8.38
N ASN A 131 -5.59 -25.39 8.81
CA ASN A 131 -4.83 -26.64 8.87
C ASN A 131 -4.54 -27.18 7.46
N ALA A 132 -3.53 -28.02 7.34
CA ALA A 132 -3.20 -28.66 6.06
C ALA A 132 -4.40 -29.49 5.56
N GLY A 133 -4.85 -29.23 4.32
CA GLY A 133 -5.98 -29.92 3.70
C GLY A 133 -7.36 -29.48 4.17
N GLU A 134 -7.48 -28.49 5.03
CA GLU A 134 -8.77 -27.99 5.51
C GLU A 134 -9.57 -27.36 4.37
N SER A 135 -10.86 -27.75 4.26
CA SER A 135 -11.71 -27.24 3.19
C SER A 135 -12.23 -25.83 3.48
N MET A 136 -12.34 -25.02 2.43
CA MET A 136 -12.92 -23.69 2.54
C MET A 136 -14.37 -23.74 3.02
N ALA A 137 -15.10 -24.81 2.69
CA ALA A 137 -16.49 -25.00 3.11
C ALA A 137 -16.60 -25.23 4.63
N SER A 138 -15.73 -26.08 5.21
CA SER A 138 -15.73 -26.32 6.67
C SER A 138 -15.35 -25.06 7.46
N ILE A 139 -14.42 -24.26 6.94
CA ILE A 139 -14.05 -22.98 7.55
C ILE A 139 -15.23 -22.01 7.49
N ALA A 140 -15.86 -21.85 6.32
CA ALA A 140 -17.02 -20.98 6.16
C ALA A 140 -18.16 -21.36 7.13
N GLN A 141 -18.47 -22.65 7.24
CA GLN A 141 -19.48 -23.16 8.17
C GLN A 141 -19.12 -22.84 9.64
N ARG A 142 -17.87 -23.05 10.04
CA ARG A 142 -17.37 -22.75 11.39
C ARG A 142 -17.56 -21.29 11.78
N TYR A 143 -17.34 -20.38 10.82
CA TYR A 143 -17.44 -18.94 11.05
C TYR A 143 -18.78 -18.33 10.65
N GLY A 144 -19.78 -19.14 10.33
CA GLY A 144 -21.15 -18.68 10.06
C GLY A 144 -21.31 -17.81 8.82
N ILE A 145 -20.44 -17.98 7.82
CA ILE A 145 -20.51 -17.25 6.54
C ILE A 145 -20.63 -18.23 5.36
N SER A 146 -21.10 -17.74 4.22
CA SER A 146 -21.15 -18.56 3.01
C SER A 146 -19.75 -18.80 2.45
N LEU A 147 -19.58 -19.92 1.73
CA LEU A 147 -18.33 -20.24 1.02
C LEU A 147 -17.94 -19.12 0.04
N GLU A 148 -18.90 -18.51 -0.63
CA GLU A 148 -18.66 -17.41 -1.56
C GLU A 148 -18.16 -16.16 -0.84
N GLN A 149 -18.76 -15.83 0.28
CA GLN A 149 -18.28 -14.72 1.13
C GLN A 149 -16.85 -14.96 1.61
N LEU A 150 -16.54 -16.18 2.12
CA LEU A 150 -15.18 -16.49 2.55
C LEU A 150 -14.17 -16.35 1.41
N LYS A 151 -14.49 -16.87 0.23
CA LYS A 151 -13.63 -16.76 -0.96
C LYS A 151 -13.44 -15.31 -1.40
N SER A 152 -14.51 -14.54 -1.50
CA SER A 152 -14.50 -13.13 -1.89
C SER A 152 -13.64 -12.28 -0.94
N LEU A 153 -13.84 -12.41 0.37
CA LEU A 153 -13.07 -11.72 1.40
C LEU A 153 -11.56 -11.99 1.30
N ASN A 154 -11.21 -13.19 0.85
CA ASN A 154 -9.83 -13.65 0.83
C ASN A 154 -9.19 -13.67 -0.57
N GLY A 155 -9.91 -13.22 -1.59
CA GLY A 155 -9.41 -13.17 -2.97
C GLY A 155 -9.14 -14.56 -3.56
N TYR A 156 -9.95 -15.54 -3.20
CA TYR A 156 -9.91 -16.89 -3.79
C TYR A 156 -10.82 -16.98 -5.01
N GLY A 157 -10.33 -17.66 -6.05
CA GLY A 157 -11.13 -17.98 -7.22
C GLY A 157 -12.24 -19.00 -6.93
N ARG A 158 -13.27 -19.04 -7.77
CA ARG A 158 -14.44 -19.93 -7.59
C ARG A 158 -14.06 -21.41 -7.51
N SER A 159 -13.05 -21.86 -8.23
CA SER A 159 -12.59 -23.27 -8.29
C SER A 159 -11.73 -23.69 -7.09
N GLN A 160 -11.23 -22.77 -6.29
CA GLN A 160 -10.38 -23.11 -5.13
C GLN A 160 -11.23 -23.53 -3.94
N ASN A 161 -11.18 -24.79 -3.58
CA ASN A 161 -12.00 -25.38 -2.50
C ASN A 161 -11.19 -25.78 -1.26
N VAL A 162 -9.87 -25.82 -1.37
CA VAL A 162 -8.95 -26.14 -0.27
C VAL A 162 -8.21 -24.88 0.15
N ALA A 163 -8.16 -24.62 1.44
CA ALA A 163 -7.42 -23.51 2.01
C ALA A 163 -5.91 -23.82 2.04
N LEU A 164 -5.10 -22.84 1.72
CA LEU A 164 -3.65 -22.97 1.82
C LEU A 164 -3.22 -22.74 3.27
N SER A 165 -2.60 -23.72 3.90
CA SER A 165 -2.10 -23.61 5.28
C SER A 165 -1.00 -22.55 5.46
N SER A 166 -0.35 -22.17 4.37
CA SER A 166 0.63 -21.06 4.37
C SER A 166 0.01 -19.66 4.29
N ARG A 167 -1.32 -19.58 4.14
CA ARG A 167 -2.01 -18.30 3.93
C ARG A 167 -3.06 -18.06 5.00
N THR A 168 -2.87 -17.03 5.81
CA THR A 168 -3.88 -16.57 6.77
C THR A 168 -5.11 -16.04 6.05
N LEU A 169 -6.26 -16.57 6.42
CA LEU A 169 -7.58 -16.14 5.97
C LEU A 169 -8.13 -15.05 6.89
N ILE A 170 -8.91 -14.15 6.32
CA ILE A 170 -9.78 -13.24 7.06
C ILE A 170 -11.10 -13.94 7.28
N VAL A 171 -11.53 -14.03 8.53
CA VAL A 171 -12.80 -14.62 8.96
C VAL A 171 -13.47 -13.71 9.98
N PRO A 172 -14.80 -13.79 10.17
CA PRO A 172 -15.47 -13.06 11.24
C PRO A 172 -14.94 -13.44 12.61
N ARG A 173 -14.99 -12.54 13.58
CA ARG A 173 -14.80 -12.90 14.99
C ARG A 173 -16.01 -13.69 15.47
N LEU A 174 -15.77 -14.82 16.13
CA LEU A 174 -16.82 -15.59 16.78
C LEU A 174 -17.19 -14.93 18.12
N GLY A 175 -18.47 -14.71 18.35
CA GLY A 175 -18.97 -14.24 19.66
C GLY A 175 -19.32 -12.75 19.74
N ILE A 176 -19.67 -12.15 18.61
CA ILE A 176 -20.31 -10.83 18.57
C ILE A 176 -21.80 -11.01 18.31
#